data_b08a2bdb01afecb9e047086938737330
#
_entry.id   b08a2bdb01afecb9e047086938737330
#
_cell.length_a   1.000
_cell.length_b   1.000
_cell.length_c   1.000
_cell.angle_alpha   90.00
_cell.angle_beta   90.00
_cell.angle_gamma   90.00
#
_symmetry.space_group_name_H-M   'P 1'
#
loop_
_entity.id
_entity.type
_entity.pdbx_description
1 polymer ?
#
loop_
_entity_poly.entity_id
_entity_poly.type
_entity_poly.pdbx_seq_one_letter_code
_entity_poly.pdbx_strand_id
1 'polypeptide(L)'
;ADRIFVMGHVNEDYDAIGATIGMAKLGLSLGKETYIVSSEHNAYYKRITEVLDNENIILSANETKYIDIMRSGADALPLVTNKSLLIIVDHHREVLSASKAVLQAAKNRIIIDHHRRAEDIIGDTTLLYLEPSSSSTSELVTELIGYFDDRLDITPAEATALYAGIVLDTKNFNVQTGERTFEAAALLRRCGANPNLIRQLFKDDLSFVQQKAKLIAGAKMPIPGLSIAIMRNADNDTMSSVLAAQTADTLITIESVAVGMAIVEYKDG
;
A
#
# COMPACT_ATOMS: atom_id res chain seq x y z
N ALA A 1 11.95 18.17 -13.63
CA ALA A 1 10.72 17.66 -14.26
C ALA A 1 9.69 18.79 -14.33
N ASP A 2 8.90 18.81 -15.41
CA ASP A 2 7.78 19.75 -15.53
C ASP A 2 6.53 19.20 -14.82
N ARG A 3 6.36 17.89 -14.92
CA ARG A 3 5.27 17.13 -14.29
C ARG A 3 5.81 15.94 -13.53
N ILE A 4 5.13 15.59 -12.45
CA ILE A 4 5.42 14.43 -11.62
C ILE A 4 4.21 13.49 -11.66
N PHE A 5 4.47 12.21 -11.93
CA PHE A 5 3.51 11.13 -11.80
C PHE A 5 3.96 10.22 -10.69
N VAL A 6 3.07 9.87 -9.78
CA VAL A 6 3.34 8.89 -8.73
C VAL A 6 2.45 7.68 -8.95
N MET A 7 3.02 6.49 -8.95
CA MET A 7 2.31 5.26 -9.32
C MET A 7 2.69 4.12 -8.36
N GLY A 8 1.70 3.49 -7.78
CA GLY A 8 1.83 2.25 -7.01
C GLY A 8 1.67 0.99 -7.87
N HIS A 9 1.48 -0.13 -7.21
CA HIS A 9 1.21 -1.42 -7.89
C HIS A 9 -0.28 -1.57 -8.26
N VAL A 10 -0.59 -2.52 -9.16
CA VAL A 10 -1.95 -2.72 -9.72
C VAL A 10 -3.01 -3.03 -8.65
N ASN A 11 -2.64 -3.66 -7.55
CA ASN A 11 -3.51 -3.99 -6.43
C ASN A 11 -3.14 -3.14 -5.19
N GLU A 12 -3.03 -1.82 -5.37
CA GLU A 12 -2.60 -0.89 -4.31
C GLU A 12 -3.32 -1.19 -2.99
N ASP A 13 -2.54 -1.34 -1.95
CA ASP A 13 -2.98 -1.44 -0.56
C ASP A 13 -2.69 -0.14 0.21
N TYR A 14 -2.77 -0.15 1.54
CA TYR A 14 -2.52 1.06 2.32
C TYR A 14 -1.06 1.49 2.30
N ASP A 15 -0.08 0.60 2.06
CA ASP A 15 1.31 1.02 1.94
C ASP A 15 1.57 1.74 0.62
N ALA A 16 1.14 1.15 -0.50
CA ALA A 16 1.20 1.81 -1.81
C ALA A 16 0.48 3.16 -1.80
N ILE A 17 -0.72 3.25 -1.20
CA ILE A 17 -1.51 4.48 -1.13
C ILE A 17 -0.82 5.53 -0.26
N GLY A 18 -0.36 5.17 0.94
CA GLY A 18 0.35 6.06 1.84
C GLY A 18 1.61 6.64 1.18
N ALA A 19 2.43 5.76 0.58
CA ALA A 19 3.63 6.15 -0.15
C ALA A 19 3.32 7.07 -1.35
N THR A 20 2.25 6.75 -2.10
CA THR A 20 1.80 7.57 -3.24
C THR A 20 1.38 8.97 -2.80
N ILE A 21 0.59 9.08 -1.72
CA ILE A 21 0.16 10.36 -1.14
C ILE A 21 1.38 11.17 -0.67
N GLY A 22 2.31 10.53 0.06
CA GLY A 22 3.51 11.19 0.56
C GLY A 22 4.41 11.73 -0.56
N MET A 23 4.63 10.96 -1.63
CA MET A 23 5.42 11.42 -2.78
C MET A 23 4.69 12.48 -3.61
N ALA A 24 3.36 12.40 -3.73
CA ALA A 24 2.57 13.45 -4.38
C ALA A 24 2.61 14.76 -3.56
N LYS A 25 2.59 14.69 -2.22
CA LYS A 25 2.82 15.85 -1.34
C LYS A 25 4.13 16.55 -1.65
N LEU A 26 5.23 15.81 -1.81
CA LEU A 26 6.52 16.38 -2.17
C LEU A 26 6.45 17.09 -3.53
N GLY A 27 5.82 16.46 -4.53
CA GLY A 27 5.66 17.07 -5.86
C GLY A 27 4.89 18.39 -5.82
N LEU A 28 3.76 18.40 -5.11
CA LEU A 28 2.91 19.59 -4.93
C LEU A 28 3.64 20.70 -4.15
N SER A 29 4.40 20.34 -3.13
CA SER A 29 5.17 21.30 -2.31
C SER A 29 6.30 21.96 -3.10
N LEU A 30 6.81 21.31 -4.14
CA LEU A 30 7.76 21.87 -5.10
C LEU A 30 7.10 22.76 -6.16
N GLY A 31 5.78 22.98 -6.09
CA GLY A 31 5.02 23.71 -7.10
C GLY A 31 4.95 23.00 -8.45
N LYS A 32 5.10 21.67 -8.47
CA LYS A 32 5.03 20.87 -9.70
C LYS A 32 3.60 20.38 -9.95
N GLU A 33 3.22 20.38 -11.22
CA GLU A 33 2.02 19.71 -11.67
C GLU A 33 2.18 18.21 -11.39
N THR A 34 1.38 17.70 -10.44
CA THR A 34 1.55 16.34 -9.91
C THR A 34 0.27 15.54 -10.10
N TYR A 35 0.43 14.28 -10.50
CA TYR A 35 -0.65 13.33 -10.72
C TYR A 35 -0.37 12.01 -10.02
N ILE A 36 -1.42 11.38 -9.52
CA ILE A 36 -1.41 10.02 -9.01
C ILE A 36 -1.99 9.11 -10.08
N VAL A 37 -1.22 8.10 -10.50
CA VAL A 37 -1.68 7.09 -11.46
C VAL A 37 -2.17 5.88 -10.68
N SER A 38 -3.48 5.72 -10.61
CA SER A 38 -4.15 4.64 -9.86
C SER A 38 -5.30 4.05 -10.66
N SER A 39 -5.76 2.87 -10.27
CA SER A 39 -7.00 2.31 -10.82
C SER A 39 -8.20 3.13 -10.32
N GLU A 40 -9.17 3.39 -11.20
CA GLU A 40 -10.37 4.20 -10.90
C GLU A 40 -11.24 3.65 -9.77
N HIS A 41 -11.01 2.39 -9.37
CA HIS A 41 -11.84 1.66 -8.40
C HIS A 41 -11.04 1.08 -7.26
N ASN A 42 -9.95 1.74 -6.85
CA ASN A 42 -9.17 1.27 -5.71
C ASN A 42 -10.01 1.28 -4.42
N ALA A 43 -10.32 0.09 -3.92
CA ALA A 43 -11.16 -0.09 -2.75
C ALA A 43 -10.53 0.49 -1.46
N TYR A 44 -9.20 0.42 -1.35
CA TYR A 44 -8.47 0.95 -0.20
C TYR A 44 -8.45 2.47 -0.20
N TYR A 45 -8.24 3.10 -1.37
CA TYR A 45 -8.32 4.56 -1.49
C TYR A 45 -9.73 5.07 -1.15
N LYS A 46 -10.76 4.42 -1.70
CA LYS A 46 -12.15 4.73 -1.37
C LYS A 46 -12.41 4.60 0.13
N ARG A 47 -11.92 3.53 0.75
CA ARG A 47 -12.09 3.29 2.18
C ARG A 47 -11.42 4.36 3.04
N ILE A 48 -10.19 4.79 2.68
CA ILE A 48 -9.50 5.83 3.46
C ILE A 48 -10.22 7.18 3.35
N THR A 49 -10.70 7.54 2.15
CA THR A 49 -11.47 8.78 1.97
C THR A 49 -12.79 8.74 2.73
N GLU A 50 -13.55 7.65 2.66
CA GLU A 50 -14.79 7.48 3.43
C GLU A 50 -14.57 7.62 4.96
N VAL A 51 -13.51 7.02 5.49
CA VAL A 51 -13.19 7.09 6.92
C VAL A 51 -12.79 8.51 7.32
N LEU A 52 -12.04 9.21 6.49
CA LEU A 52 -11.66 10.60 6.74
C LEU A 52 -12.84 11.56 6.60
N ASP A 53 -13.67 11.38 5.57
CA ASP A 53 -14.86 12.21 5.33
C ASP A 53 -15.88 12.11 6.46
N ASN A 54 -16.07 10.94 7.07
CA ASN A 54 -16.92 10.75 8.23
C ASN A 54 -16.50 11.61 9.45
N GLU A 55 -15.23 11.96 9.53
CA GLU A 55 -14.69 12.85 10.56
C GLU A 55 -14.51 14.30 10.06
N ASN A 56 -15.06 14.64 8.89
CA ASN A 56 -14.91 15.92 8.22
C ASN A 56 -13.46 16.29 7.92
N ILE A 57 -12.61 15.31 7.68
CA ILE A 57 -11.19 15.48 7.33
C ILE A 57 -11.04 15.26 5.83
N ILE A 58 -10.56 16.30 5.12
CA ILE A 58 -10.32 16.21 3.68
C ILE A 58 -8.88 15.78 3.43
N LEU A 59 -8.70 14.72 2.63
CA LEU A 59 -7.40 14.27 2.18
C LEU A 59 -6.89 15.19 1.06
N SER A 60 -6.10 16.19 1.43
CA SER A 60 -5.59 17.22 0.52
C SER A 60 -4.21 17.71 0.92
N ALA A 61 -3.47 18.18 -0.08
CA ALA A 61 -2.22 18.93 0.09
C ALA A 61 -2.50 20.41 -0.27
N ASN A 62 -2.36 21.31 0.69
CA ASN A 62 -2.75 22.70 0.54
C ASN A 62 -4.24 22.78 0.13
N GLU A 63 -4.55 23.41 -1.01
CA GLU A 63 -5.90 23.53 -1.56
C GLU A 63 -6.26 22.41 -2.55
N THR A 64 -5.29 21.53 -2.90
CA THR A 64 -5.48 20.45 -3.88
C THR A 64 -5.95 19.17 -3.18
N LYS A 65 -7.14 18.71 -3.49
CA LYS A 65 -7.59 17.37 -3.06
C LYS A 65 -6.87 16.29 -3.86
N TYR A 66 -6.43 15.23 -3.20
CA TYR A 66 -5.74 14.14 -3.89
C TYR A 66 -6.61 13.45 -4.94
N ILE A 67 -7.92 13.34 -4.72
CA ILE A 67 -8.86 12.81 -5.71
C ILE A 67 -8.84 13.62 -7.02
N ASP A 68 -8.62 14.93 -6.95
CA ASP A 68 -8.63 15.81 -8.12
C ASP A 68 -7.38 15.65 -9.00
N ILE A 69 -6.32 15.05 -8.47
CA ILE A 69 -5.08 14.74 -9.20
C ILE A 69 -4.93 13.26 -9.56
N MET A 70 -5.86 12.41 -9.15
CA MET A 70 -5.87 11.00 -9.55
C MET A 70 -6.25 10.88 -11.02
N ARG A 71 -5.55 9.99 -11.71
CA ARG A 71 -5.80 9.67 -13.13
C ARG A 71 -5.73 8.17 -13.34
N SER A 72 -6.61 7.65 -14.17
CA SER A 72 -6.41 6.32 -14.73
C SER A 72 -5.15 6.29 -15.58
N GLY A 73 -4.63 5.10 -15.85
CA GLY A 73 -3.49 4.97 -16.76
C GLY A 73 -3.78 5.54 -18.15
N ALA A 74 -5.03 5.44 -18.64
CA ALA A 74 -5.47 5.98 -19.92
C ALA A 74 -5.48 7.52 -19.93
N ASP A 75 -5.95 8.15 -18.84
CA ASP A 75 -6.01 9.60 -18.72
C ASP A 75 -4.64 10.22 -18.40
N ALA A 76 -3.78 9.50 -17.69
CA ALA A 76 -2.42 9.96 -17.40
C ALA A 76 -1.50 9.91 -18.61
N LEU A 77 -1.63 8.89 -19.47
CA LEU A 77 -0.74 8.64 -20.61
C LEU A 77 -0.57 9.86 -21.55
N PRO A 78 -1.62 10.58 -21.96
CA PRO A 78 -1.48 11.77 -22.83
C PRO A 78 -0.74 12.93 -22.17
N LEU A 79 -0.66 12.95 -20.84
CA LEU A 79 -0.01 14.01 -20.06
C LEU A 79 1.49 13.76 -19.88
N VAL A 80 1.98 12.53 -20.14
CA VAL A 80 3.39 12.18 -20.02
C VAL A 80 4.20 12.79 -21.14
N THR A 81 5.29 13.47 -20.79
CA THR A 81 6.23 14.10 -21.73
C THR A 81 7.66 13.60 -21.47
N ASN A 82 8.59 13.95 -22.35
CA ASN A 82 10.02 13.64 -22.17
C ASN A 82 10.65 14.31 -20.93
N LYS A 83 9.98 15.32 -20.36
CA LYS A 83 10.42 16.02 -19.16
C LYS A 83 9.64 15.61 -17.90
N SER A 84 8.70 14.67 -18.03
CA SER A 84 7.99 14.12 -16.90
C SER A 84 8.87 13.21 -16.05
N LEU A 85 8.61 13.18 -14.75
CA LEU A 85 9.19 12.26 -13.81
C LEU A 85 8.11 11.29 -13.35
N LEU A 86 8.36 10.00 -13.47
CA LEU A 86 7.55 8.94 -12.88
C LEU A 86 8.23 8.43 -11.61
N ILE A 87 7.53 8.51 -10.50
CA ILE A 87 7.93 7.96 -9.21
C ILE A 87 7.10 6.70 -8.97
N ILE A 88 7.77 5.57 -8.91
CA ILE A 88 7.17 4.26 -8.68
C ILE A 88 7.38 3.93 -7.22
N VAL A 89 6.31 3.62 -6.51
CA VAL A 89 6.34 3.29 -5.08
C VAL A 89 5.80 1.89 -4.83
N ASP A 90 6.39 1.22 -3.86
CA ASP A 90 5.95 -0.06 -3.32
C ASP A 90 5.98 -1.23 -4.30
N HIS A 91 6.71 -1.08 -5.38
CA HIS A 91 7.11 -2.17 -6.25
C HIS A 91 8.25 -1.75 -7.17
N HIS A 92 8.96 -2.73 -7.73
CA HIS A 92 10.03 -2.50 -8.70
C HIS A 92 9.93 -3.41 -9.94
N ARG A 93 8.75 -4.06 -10.16
CA ARG A 93 8.51 -4.99 -11.27
C ARG A 93 7.46 -4.44 -12.22
N GLU A 94 7.74 -4.50 -13.54
CA GLU A 94 6.81 -3.98 -14.56
C GLU A 94 5.43 -4.65 -14.51
N VAL A 95 5.40 -5.95 -14.22
CA VAL A 95 4.14 -6.72 -14.18
C VAL A 95 3.18 -6.24 -13.08
N LEU A 96 3.72 -5.61 -12.03
CA LEU A 96 2.97 -5.10 -10.89
C LEU A 96 2.52 -3.65 -11.08
N SER A 97 3.04 -2.91 -12.08
CA SER A 97 2.72 -1.49 -12.26
C SER A 97 1.24 -1.27 -12.56
N ALA A 98 0.62 -0.27 -11.91
CA ALA A 98 -0.78 0.10 -12.13
C ALA A 98 -1.06 0.48 -13.60
N SER A 99 -0.06 1.01 -14.31
CA SER A 99 -0.14 1.28 -15.75
C SER A 99 1.18 1.01 -16.46
N LYS A 100 1.23 -0.08 -17.22
CA LYS A 100 2.40 -0.38 -18.08
C LYS A 100 2.61 0.68 -19.17
N ALA A 101 1.52 1.25 -19.71
CA ALA A 101 1.59 2.27 -20.74
C ALA A 101 2.28 3.55 -20.22
N VAL A 102 1.91 4.03 -19.03
CA VAL A 102 2.55 5.18 -18.37
C VAL A 102 4.00 4.86 -18.04
N LEU A 103 4.29 3.67 -17.52
CA LEU A 103 5.65 3.23 -17.24
C LEU A 103 6.54 3.30 -18.48
N GLN A 104 6.06 2.77 -19.61
CA GLN A 104 6.83 2.73 -20.86
C GLN A 104 7.01 4.12 -21.50
N ALA A 105 6.02 5.00 -21.36
CA ALA A 105 6.09 6.37 -21.88
C ALA A 105 7.04 7.28 -21.09
N ALA A 106 7.17 7.06 -19.77
CA ALA A 106 8.02 7.89 -18.91
C ALA A 106 9.50 7.53 -19.08
N LYS A 107 10.33 8.50 -19.45
CA LYS A 107 11.79 8.32 -19.62
C LYS A 107 12.58 8.49 -18.33
N ASN A 108 12.12 9.38 -17.44
CA ASN A 108 12.78 9.59 -16.14
C ASN A 108 11.97 8.84 -15.08
N ARG A 109 12.61 7.87 -14.44
CA ARG A 109 11.95 6.98 -13.48
C ARG A 109 12.73 6.95 -12.18
N ILE A 110 11.99 7.04 -11.07
CA ILE A 110 12.51 6.79 -9.71
C ILE A 110 11.71 5.63 -9.14
N ILE A 111 12.37 4.72 -8.46
CA ILE A 111 11.72 3.62 -7.73
C ILE A 111 12.07 3.78 -6.26
N ILE A 112 11.05 3.69 -5.40
CA ILE A 112 11.15 3.66 -3.93
C ILE A 112 10.37 2.44 -3.47
N ASP A 113 11.06 1.44 -2.92
CA ASP A 113 10.45 0.17 -2.58
C ASP A 113 11.21 -0.54 -1.45
N HIS A 114 10.49 -1.30 -0.63
CA HIS A 114 11.04 -2.07 0.47
C HIS A 114 11.08 -3.59 0.21
N HIS A 115 10.54 -4.05 -0.91
CA HIS A 115 10.53 -5.46 -1.24
C HIS A 115 11.92 -6.00 -1.55
N ARG A 116 12.12 -7.30 -1.36
CA ARG A 116 13.35 -7.98 -1.78
C ARG A 116 13.53 -7.87 -3.27
N ARG A 117 14.77 -7.61 -3.70
CA ARG A 117 15.11 -7.42 -5.10
C ARG A 117 14.71 -8.65 -5.93
N ALA A 118 13.89 -8.40 -6.96
CA ALA A 118 13.51 -9.39 -7.96
C ALA A 118 14.52 -9.41 -9.13
N GLU A 119 14.51 -10.49 -9.91
CA GLU A 119 15.34 -10.58 -11.12
C GLU A 119 14.81 -9.69 -12.25
N ASP A 120 13.47 -9.55 -12.36
CA ASP A 120 12.74 -8.79 -13.39
C ASP A 120 12.47 -7.35 -12.97
N ILE A 121 13.51 -6.67 -12.44
CA ILE A 121 13.40 -5.27 -12.02
C ILE A 121 13.22 -4.34 -13.22
N ILE A 122 12.41 -3.27 -13.05
CA ILE A 122 12.27 -2.20 -14.04
C ILE A 122 13.64 -1.58 -14.33
N GLY A 123 14.06 -1.65 -15.59
CA GLY A 123 15.32 -1.08 -16.07
C GLY A 123 15.25 0.41 -16.35
N ASP A 124 16.40 0.98 -16.74
CA ASP A 124 16.54 2.39 -17.16
C ASP A 124 15.96 3.39 -16.14
N THR A 125 16.27 3.17 -14.86
CA THR A 125 15.83 4.05 -13.77
C THR A 125 16.87 5.13 -13.47
N THR A 126 16.43 6.37 -13.27
CA THR A 126 17.29 7.47 -12.83
C THR A 126 17.78 7.26 -11.40
N LEU A 127 16.91 6.74 -10.55
CA LEU A 127 17.22 6.39 -9.16
C LEU A 127 16.44 5.14 -8.75
N LEU A 128 17.14 4.21 -8.11
CA LEU A 128 16.57 3.04 -7.45
C LEU A 128 16.88 3.13 -5.96
N TYR A 129 15.86 3.40 -5.14
CA TYR A 129 15.93 3.33 -3.70
C TYR A 129 15.17 2.07 -3.25
N LEU A 130 15.91 0.99 -3.11
CA LEU A 130 15.39 -0.32 -2.71
C LEU A 130 15.99 -0.69 -1.36
N GLU A 131 15.16 -0.74 -0.31
CA GLU A 131 15.60 -0.94 1.07
C GLU A 131 14.79 -2.06 1.77
N PRO A 132 15.18 -3.33 1.57
CA PRO A 132 14.46 -4.48 2.13
C PRO A 132 14.51 -4.60 3.67
N SER A 133 15.30 -3.79 4.35
CA SER A 133 15.32 -3.74 5.81
C SER A 133 14.26 -2.81 6.40
N SER A 134 13.66 -1.96 5.57
CA SER A 134 12.53 -1.12 5.97
C SER A 134 11.25 -1.94 6.11
N SER A 135 10.38 -1.53 7.03
CA SER A 135 9.11 -2.22 7.28
C SER A 135 8.10 -2.04 6.15
N SER A 136 8.16 -0.91 5.45
CA SER A 136 7.20 -0.50 4.43
C SER A 136 7.76 0.62 3.56
N THR A 137 7.19 0.82 2.39
CA THR A 137 7.50 1.97 1.54
C THR A 137 7.02 3.29 2.16
N SER A 138 5.92 3.27 2.91
CA SER A 138 5.44 4.42 3.70
C SER A 138 6.44 4.86 4.77
N GLU A 139 7.21 3.94 5.38
CA GLU A 139 8.33 4.27 6.26
C GLU A 139 9.40 5.06 5.48
N LEU A 140 9.86 4.53 4.35
CA LEU A 140 10.86 5.18 3.50
C LEU A 140 10.43 6.57 3.05
N VAL A 141 9.18 6.71 2.60
CA VAL A 141 8.63 8.00 2.17
C VAL A 141 8.53 8.98 3.33
N THR A 142 8.15 8.51 4.53
CA THR A 142 8.11 9.35 5.73
C THR A 142 9.49 9.91 6.07
N GLU A 143 10.53 9.10 5.99
CA GLU A 143 11.92 9.54 6.18
C GLU A 143 12.34 10.55 5.12
N LEU A 144 12.07 10.26 3.83
CA LEU A 144 12.39 11.17 2.73
C LEU A 144 11.74 12.53 2.92
N ILE A 145 10.47 12.58 3.35
CA ILE A 145 9.79 13.83 3.67
C ILE A 145 10.51 14.57 4.79
N GLY A 146 10.91 13.86 5.85
CA GLY A 146 11.63 14.45 6.99
C GLY A 146 13.00 15.03 6.63
N TYR A 147 13.68 14.47 5.63
CA TYR A 147 14.98 15.00 5.15
C TYR A 147 14.84 16.06 4.08
N PHE A 148 13.67 16.19 3.45
CA PHE A 148 13.51 17.07 2.28
C PHE A 148 13.43 18.56 2.66
N ASP A 149 12.59 18.93 3.61
CA ASP A 149 12.46 20.28 4.16
C ASP A 149 11.77 20.24 5.53
N ASP A 150 12.43 20.76 6.56
CA ASP A 150 11.89 20.83 7.93
C ASP A 150 10.58 21.65 8.03
N ARG A 151 10.26 22.45 6.98
CA ARG A 151 9.04 23.25 6.90
C ARG A 151 7.91 22.55 6.16
N LEU A 152 8.14 21.31 5.69
CA LEU A 152 7.11 20.57 4.99
C LEU A 152 6.03 20.14 5.98
N ASP A 153 4.87 20.80 5.91
CA ASP A 153 3.75 20.54 6.78
C ASP A 153 2.95 19.31 6.29
N ILE A 154 3.09 18.20 7.00
CA ILE A 154 2.29 17.00 6.77
C ILE A 154 0.96 17.16 7.51
N THR A 155 -0.14 17.17 6.79
CA THR A 155 -1.47 17.26 7.39
C THR A 155 -1.82 15.97 8.17
N PRO A 156 -2.74 16.03 9.16
CA PRO A 156 -3.17 14.83 9.89
C PRO A 156 -3.75 13.73 8.97
N ALA A 157 -4.36 14.10 7.85
CA ALA A 157 -4.89 13.15 6.86
C ALA A 157 -3.76 12.41 6.13
N GLU A 158 -2.75 13.15 5.64
CA GLU A 158 -1.57 12.60 4.98
C GLU A 158 -0.78 11.71 5.95
N ALA A 159 -0.57 12.19 7.18
CA ALA A 159 0.08 11.41 8.23
C ALA A 159 -0.69 10.12 8.56
N THR A 160 -2.03 10.17 8.56
CA THR A 160 -2.86 8.99 8.80
C THR A 160 -2.73 7.98 7.65
N ALA A 161 -2.65 8.44 6.40
CA ALA A 161 -2.47 7.58 5.24
C ALA A 161 -1.11 6.85 5.27
N LEU A 162 -0.02 7.58 5.50
CA LEU A 162 1.33 7.01 5.64
C LEU A 162 1.41 6.02 6.82
N TYR A 163 0.82 6.40 7.95
CA TYR A 163 0.81 5.53 9.14
C TYR A 163 0.01 4.25 8.90
N ALA A 164 -1.08 4.30 8.11
CA ALA A 164 -1.86 3.12 7.75
C ALA A 164 -1.02 2.10 6.96
N GLY A 165 -0.14 2.56 6.05
CA GLY A 165 0.81 1.71 5.34
C GLY A 165 1.75 0.98 6.29
N ILE A 166 2.41 1.72 7.20
CA ILE A 166 3.30 1.12 8.21
C ILE A 166 2.55 0.08 9.06
N VAL A 167 1.33 0.40 9.50
CA VAL A 167 0.51 -0.51 10.34
C VAL A 167 0.12 -1.77 9.59
N LEU A 168 -0.20 -1.67 8.28
CA LEU A 168 -0.53 -2.81 7.44
C LEU A 168 0.64 -3.79 7.36
N ASP A 169 1.77 -3.33 6.86
CA ASP A 169 2.93 -4.16 6.54
C ASP A 169 3.60 -4.75 7.78
N THR A 170 3.58 -4.01 8.87
CA THR A 170 4.08 -4.50 10.16
C THR A 170 3.09 -5.38 10.91
N LYS A 171 1.89 -5.64 10.37
CA LYS A 171 0.81 -6.32 11.10
C LYS A 171 0.63 -5.75 12.51
N ASN A 172 0.39 -4.42 12.61
CA ASN A 172 0.30 -3.71 13.88
C ASN A 172 1.61 -3.74 14.71
N PHE A 173 2.75 -3.50 14.07
CA PHE A 173 4.08 -3.51 14.69
C PHE A 173 4.52 -4.86 15.27
N ASN A 174 3.95 -5.96 14.79
CA ASN A 174 4.30 -7.32 15.24
C ASN A 174 5.40 -7.97 14.39
N VAL A 175 5.62 -7.52 13.15
CA VAL A 175 6.61 -8.11 12.23
C VAL A 175 7.42 -7.03 11.52
N GLN A 176 8.65 -7.36 11.14
CA GLN A 176 9.54 -6.55 10.31
C GLN A 176 9.73 -5.09 10.81
N THR A 177 9.69 -4.86 12.12
CA THR A 177 9.90 -3.55 12.71
C THR A 177 11.35 -3.35 13.13
N GLY A 178 11.87 -2.15 12.89
CA GLY A 178 13.17 -1.68 13.35
C GLY A 178 13.07 -0.34 14.07
N GLU A 179 14.19 0.19 14.49
CA GLU A 179 14.25 1.53 15.13
C GLU A 179 13.64 2.59 14.20
N ARG A 180 14.01 2.58 12.91
CA ARG A 180 13.49 3.50 11.89
C ARG A 180 11.97 3.46 11.77
N THR A 181 11.37 2.27 11.88
CA THR A 181 9.90 2.10 11.83
C THR A 181 9.22 2.89 12.95
N PHE A 182 9.77 2.82 14.18
CA PHE A 182 9.21 3.54 15.32
C PHE A 182 9.49 5.05 15.25
N GLU A 183 10.62 5.47 14.70
CA GLU A 183 10.92 6.88 14.44
C GLU A 183 9.95 7.49 13.41
N ALA A 184 9.73 6.81 12.29
CA ALA A 184 8.74 7.21 11.28
C ALA A 184 7.33 7.26 11.88
N ALA A 185 6.93 6.23 12.61
CA ALA A 185 5.64 6.18 13.29
C ALA A 185 5.49 7.34 14.32
N ALA A 186 6.54 7.63 15.09
CA ALA A 186 6.53 8.75 16.05
C ALA A 186 6.43 10.12 15.34
N LEU A 187 7.11 10.30 14.21
CA LEU A 187 7.00 11.50 13.38
C LEU A 187 5.55 11.68 12.91
N LEU A 188 4.98 10.66 12.30
CA LEU A 188 3.59 10.71 11.79
C LEU A 188 2.59 10.96 12.91
N ARG A 189 2.81 10.38 14.10
CA ARG A 189 1.99 10.67 15.29
C ARG A 189 2.09 12.13 15.71
N ARG A 190 3.27 12.75 15.68
CA ARG A 190 3.44 14.19 15.93
C ARG A 190 2.72 15.05 14.89
N CYS A 191 2.69 14.61 13.63
CA CYS A 191 1.94 15.26 12.53
C CYS A 191 0.42 15.02 12.62
N GLY A 192 -0.07 14.30 13.63
CA GLY A 192 -1.51 14.12 13.87
C GLY A 192 -2.11 12.84 13.30
N ALA A 193 -1.31 11.86 12.88
CA ALA A 193 -1.84 10.55 12.48
C ALA A 193 -2.77 9.97 13.56
N ASN A 194 -3.97 9.53 13.17
CA ASN A 194 -5.02 9.12 14.09
C ASN A 194 -5.22 7.60 14.12
N PRO A 195 -4.76 6.89 15.19
CA PRO A 195 -4.91 5.43 15.29
C PRO A 195 -6.36 4.95 15.32
N ASN A 196 -7.30 5.78 15.78
CA ASN A 196 -8.71 5.40 15.79
C ASN A 196 -9.27 5.31 14.36
N LEU A 197 -8.85 6.22 13.47
CA LEU A 197 -9.21 6.15 12.05
C LEU A 197 -8.57 4.92 11.40
N ILE A 198 -7.32 4.64 11.71
CA ILE A 198 -6.64 3.44 11.21
C ILE A 198 -7.35 2.17 11.64
N ARG A 199 -7.77 2.07 12.90
CA ARG A 199 -8.59 0.93 13.36
C ARG A 199 -9.91 0.79 12.59
N GLN A 200 -10.50 1.88 12.09
CA GLN A 200 -11.69 1.83 11.25
C GLN A 200 -11.37 1.32 9.84
N LEU A 201 -10.20 1.66 9.28
CA LEU A 201 -9.74 1.16 7.98
C LEU A 201 -9.61 -0.37 7.95
N PHE A 202 -9.14 -0.96 9.07
CA PHE A 202 -8.90 -2.41 9.20
C PHE A 202 -10.09 -3.21 9.74
N LYS A 203 -11.30 -2.62 9.78
CA LYS A 203 -12.50 -3.37 10.16
C LYS A 203 -12.96 -4.25 9.01
N ASP A 204 -13.08 -5.53 9.29
CA ASP A 204 -13.73 -6.49 8.42
C ASP A 204 -15.26 -6.46 8.60
N ASP A 205 -16.02 -6.81 7.58
CA ASP A 205 -17.44 -7.04 7.73
C ASP A 205 -17.72 -8.37 8.44
N LEU A 206 -18.94 -8.48 9.00
CA LEU A 206 -19.33 -9.66 9.77
C LEU A 206 -19.29 -10.94 8.93
N SER A 207 -19.67 -10.87 7.65
CA SER A 207 -19.73 -12.05 6.77
C SER A 207 -18.33 -12.58 6.50
N PHE A 208 -17.36 -11.70 6.29
CA PHE A 208 -15.97 -12.05 6.10
C PHE A 208 -15.38 -12.71 7.36
N VAL A 209 -15.62 -12.12 8.53
CA VAL A 209 -15.19 -12.69 9.82
C VAL A 209 -15.79 -14.08 10.06
N GLN A 210 -17.09 -14.26 9.74
CA GLN A 210 -17.76 -15.56 9.88
C GLN A 210 -17.18 -16.61 8.94
N GLN A 211 -16.86 -16.25 7.69
CA GLN A 211 -16.24 -17.17 6.74
C GLN A 211 -14.83 -17.56 7.20
N LYS A 212 -14.02 -16.60 7.62
CA LYS A 212 -12.68 -16.86 8.17
C LYS A 212 -12.75 -17.78 9.40
N ALA A 213 -13.67 -17.53 10.31
CA ALA A 213 -13.86 -18.36 11.49
C ALA A 213 -14.24 -19.82 11.13
N LYS A 214 -15.11 -20.03 10.13
CA LYS A 214 -15.45 -21.36 9.63
C LYS A 214 -14.24 -22.11 9.04
N LEU A 215 -13.40 -21.41 8.27
CA LEU A 215 -12.19 -22.00 7.71
C LEU A 215 -11.19 -22.40 8.80
N ILE A 216 -10.98 -21.53 9.80
CA ILE A 216 -10.11 -21.82 10.94
C ILE A 216 -10.65 -23.00 11.75
N ALA A 217 -11.95 -23.02 12.05
CA ALA A 217 -12.59 -24.12 12.79
C ALA A 217 -12.54 -25.45 12.03
N GLY A 218 -12.52 -25.42 10.71
CA GLY A 218 -12.39 -26.59 9.83
C GLY A 218 -10.95 -27.03 9.56
N ALA A 219 -9.96 -26.29 10.05
CA ALA A 219 -8.56 -26.61 9.81
C ALA A 219 -8.16 -27.95 10.44
N LYS A 220 -7.27 -28.68 9.77
CA LYS A 220 -6.76 -29.96 10.21
C LYS A 220 -5.25 -29.89 10.41
N MET A 221 -4.76 -30.63 11.38
CA MET A 221 -3.34 -30.78 11.66
C MET A 221 -2.90 -32.21 11.29
N PRO A 222 -2.56 -32.48 10.01
CA PRO A 222 -2.21 -33.82 9.55
C PRO A 222 -0.89 -34.33 10.14
N ILE A 223 0.01 -33.45 10.48
CA ILE A 223 1.26 -33.71 11.20
C ILE A 223 1.49 -32.63 12.26
N PRO A 224 2.22 -32.88 13.33
CA PRO A 224 2.53 -31.87 14.34
C PRO A 224 3.14 -30.62 13.73
N GLY A 225 2.61 -29.45 14.07
CA GLY A 225 3.11 -28.16 13.60
C GLY A 225 2.58 -27.69 12.25
N LEU A 226 1.87 -28.51 11.46
CA LEU A 226 1.28 -28.10 10.18
C LEU A 226 -0.24 -28.01 10.31
N SER A 227 -0.81 -26.83 10.15
CA SER A 227 -2.27 -26.62 10.11
C SER A 227 -2.73 -26.23 8.71
N ILE A 228 -3.74 -26.92 8.18
CA ILE A 228 -4.27 -26.73 6.83
C ILE A 228 -5.77 -26.45 6.89
N ALA A 229 -6.19 -25.29 6.38
CA ALA A 229 -7.57 -24.97 6.09
C ALA A 229 -7.86 -25.17 4.59
N ILE A 230 -9.05 -25.68 4.25
CA ILE A 230 -9.45 -25.88 2.84
C ILE A 230 -10.74 -25.09 2.60
N MET A 231 -10.68 -24.16 1.66
CA MET A 231 -11.84 -23.46 1.13
C MET A 231 -12.27 -24.13 -0.18
N ARG A 232 -13.50 -24.65 -0.21
CA ARG A 232 -14.05 -25.36 -1.37
C ARG A 232 -15.09 -24.51 -2.07
N ASN A 233 -15.21 -24.69 -3.38
CA ASN A 233 -16.17 -23.98 -4.24
C ASN A 233 -16.05 -22.45 -4.10
N ALA A 234 -14.84 -21.94 -4.01
CA ALA A 234 -14.57 -20.52 -3.95
C ALA A 234 -14.85 -19.85 -5.30
N ASP A 235 -15.31 -18.63 -5.27
CA ASP A 235 -15.33 -17.78 -6.46
C ASP A 235 -13.89 -17.34 -6.79
N ASN A 236 -13.57 -17.27 -8.07
CA ASN A 236 -12.25 -16.81 -8.52
C ASN A 236 -12.21 -15.27 -8.46
N ASP A 237 -12.15 -14.73 -7.26
CA ASP A 237 -12.13 -13.32 -6.97
C ASP A 237 -11.04 -12.94 -5.95
N THR A 238 -10.79 -11.66 -5.83
CA THR A 238 -9.81 -11.12 -4.87
C THR A 238 -10.21 -11.42 -3.43
N MET A 239 -11.53 -11.46 -3.12
CA MET A 239 -12.03 -11.71 -1.76
C MET A 239 -11.66 -13.10 -1.29
N SER A 240 -11.80 -14.12 -2.13
CA SER A 240 -11.42 -15.51 -1.81
C SER A 240 -9.92 -15.64 -1.53
N SER A 241 -9.09 -14.95 -2.33
CA SER A 241 -7.63 -14.92 -2.13
C SER A 241 -7.24 -14.24 -0.82
N VAL A 242 -7.85 -13.10 -0.49
CA VAL A 242 -7.61 -12.37 0.77
C VAL A 242 -8.05 -13.20 1.97
N LEU A 243 -9.22 -13.84 1.88
CA LEU A 243 -9.75 -14.71 2.95
C LEU A 243 -8.80 -15.89 3.22
N ALA A 244 -8.27 -16.52 2.17
CA ALA A 244 -7.30 -17.60 2.30
C ALA A 244 -6.00 -17.13 2.96
N ALA A 245 -5.44 -16.01 2.49
CA ALA A 245 -4.21 -15.43 3.04
C ALA A 245 -4.38 -15.09 4.53
N GLN A 246 -5.44 -14.39 4.90
CA GLN A 246 -5.72 -14.06 6.30
C GLN A 246 -6.03 -15.28 7.18
N THR A 247 -6.60 -16.34 6.60
CA THR A 247 -6.79 -17.60 7.31
C THR A 247 -5.44 -18.24 7.62
N ALA A 248 -4.54 -18.36 6.66
CA ALA A 248 -3.20 -18.90 6.86
C ALA A 248 -2.41 -18.09 7.90
N ASP A 249 -2.47 -16.76 7.82
CA ASP A 249 -1.86 -15.86 8.81
C ASP A 249 -2.42 -16.07 10.23
N THR A 250 -3.71 -16.35 10.36
CA THR A 250 -4.30 -16.64 11.68
C THR A 250 -3.88 -18.00 12.20
N LEU A 251 -3.79 -19.02 11.35
CA LEU A 251 -3.36 -20.36 11.76
C LEU A 251 -1.95 -20.36 12.35
N ILE A 252 -1.03 -19.57 11.79
CA ILE A 252 0.36 -19.52 12.27
C ILE A 252 0.48 -18.81 13.64
N THR A 253 -0.56 -18.12 14.11
CA THR A 253 -0.56 -17.52 15.46
C THR A 253 -0.89 -18.51 16.57
N ILE A 254 -1.30 -19.75 16.22
CA ILE A 254 -1.61 -20.80 17.18
C ILE A 254 -0.30 -21.41 17.70
N GLU A 255 -0.14 -21.50 19.03
CA GLU A 255 1.10 -21.94 19.70
C GLU A 255 1.70 -23.24 19.16
N SER A 256 0.85 -24.20 18.77
CA SER A 256 1.29 -25.52 18.27
C SER A 256 1.52 -25.55 16.75
N VAL A 257 1.38 -24.44 16.03
CA VAL A 257 1.47 -24.34 14.57
C VAL A 257 2.75 -23.64 14.15
N ALA A 258 3.61 -24.35 13.44
CA ALA A 258 4.81 -23.81 12.81
C ALA A 258 4.55 -23.39 11.35
N VAL A 259 3.59 -24.03 10.68
CA VAL A 259 3.21 -23.75 9.30
C VAL A 259 1.68 -23.70 9.19
N GLY A 260 1.15 -22.54 8.80
CA GLY A 260 -0.26 -22.33 8.46
C GLY A 260 -0.46 -22.32 6.96
N MET A 261 -1.37 -23.10 6.43
CA MET A 261 -1.72 -23.15 5.00
C MET A 261 -3.22 -22.97 4.79
N ALA A 262 -3.58 -22.24 3.74
CA ALA A 262 -4.95 -22.23 3.23
C ALA A 262 -4.94 -22.66 1.75
N ILE A 263 -5.72 -23.66 1.43
CA ILE A 263 -5.88 -24.20 0.08
C ILE A 263 -7.23 -23.74 -0.45
N VAL A 264 -7.25 -23.15 -1.65
CA VAL A 264 -8.47 -22.70 -2.29
C VAL A 264 -8.77 -23.60 -3.48
N GLU A 265 -9.95 -24.20 -3.47
CA GLU A 265 -10.51 -24.95 -4.59
C GLU A 265 -11.57 -24.06 -5.25
N TYR A 266 -11.30 -23.58 -6.45
CA TYR A 266 -12.23 -22.73 -7.20
C TYR A 266 -13.33 -23.55 -7.88
N LYS A 267 -14.48 -22.90 -8.16
CA LYS A 267 -15.64 -23.55 -8.82
C LYS A 267 -15.35 -24.00 -10.24
N ASP A 268 -14.41 -23.32 -10.89
CA ASP A 268 -14.08 -23.55 -12.31
C ASP A 268 -12.88 -24.50 -12.53
N GLY A 269 -12.37 -25.12 -11.44
CA GLY A 269 -11.31 -26.15 -11.44
C GLY A 269 -9.92 -25.61 -11.28
#